data_e18923d7a4e1c977cf8591cc913c8b40
#
_entry.id   e18923d7a4e1c977cf8591cc913c8b40
#
_cell.length_a   1.000
_cell.length_b   1.000
_cell.length_c   1.000
_cell.angle_alpha   90.00
_cell.angle_beta   90.00
_cell.angle_gamma   90.00
#
_symmetry.space_group_name_H-M   'P 1'
#
loop_
_entity.id
_entity.type
_entity.pdbx_description
1 polymer ?
#
loop_
_entity_poly.entity_id
_entity_poly.type
_entity_poly.pdbx_seq_one_letter_code
_entity_poly.pdbx_strand_id
1 'polypeptide(L)'
;MTRPEPRHSVDFQIRIAFQDRTGITRQISGQCTDLSSFGAQVETKEPLDLRSTVMLSSKEYGRMGHASIRYCRRTGMKYVVGLQFSVQLRLAGAARGEMLKAATGQSK
;
A
#
# COMPACT_ATOMS: atom_id res chain seq x y z
N MET A 1 -26.04 1.65 -3.89
CA MET A 1 -25.10 1.21 -3.14
C MET A 1 -24.07 2.20 -2.88
N THR A 2 -23.58 2.21 -1.79
CA THR A 2 -22.68 3.20 -1.38
C THR A 2 -21.31 2.69 -1.25
N ARG A 3 -20.35 3.44 -1.68
CA ARG A 3 -19.02 3.06 -1.48
C ARG A 3 -18.56 3.64 -0.23
N PRO A 4 -17.92 2.91 0.60
CA PRO A 4 -17.50 3.39 1.88
C PRO A 4 -16.49 4.51 1.79
N GLU A 5 -15.63 4.46 0.83
CA GLU A 5 -14.57 5.42 0.77
C GLU A 5 -14.14 5.67 -0.62
N PRO A 6 -13.89 6.90 -1.00
CA PRO A 6 -13.37 7.15 -2.33
C PRO A 6 -11.94 6.68 -2.41
N ARG A 7 -11.58 6.23 -3.58
CA ARG A 7 -10.21 5.85 -3.84
C ARG A 7 -9.53 6.99 -4.53
N HIS A 8 -8.29 7.21 -4.18
CA HIS A 8 -7.51 8.27 -4.77
C HIS A 8 -6.47 7.68 -5.69
N SER A 9 -6.41 8.20 -6.90
CA SER A 9 -5.38 7.81 -7.81
C SER A 9 -4.10 8.43 -7.32
N VAL A 10 -3.08 7.67 -7.15
CA VAL A 10 -1.80 8.15 -6.63
C VAL A 10 -0.68 7.54 -7.44
N ASP A 11 0.53 8.02 -7.20
CA ASP A 11 1.67 7.51 -7.93
C ASP A 11 2.90 7.72 -7.07
N PHE A 12 3.19 6.79 -6.19
CA PHE A 12 4.38 6.90 -5.37
C PHE A 12 4.95 5.53 -5.08
N GLN A 13 6.25 5.52 -4.79
CA GLN A 13 6.94 4.27 -4.50
C GLN A 13 6.62 3.82 -3.09
N ILE A 14 6.35 2.54 -2.93
CA ILE A 14 6.03 1.98 -1.65
C ILE A 14 6.97 0.81 -1.37
N ARG A 15 7.30 0.58 -0.11
CA ARG A 15 8.10 -0.55 0.30
C ARG A 15 7.22 -1.56 0.95
N ILE A 16 7.41 -2.81 0.61
CA ILE A 16 6.61 -3.92 1.11
C ILE A 16 7.55 -4.91 1.78
N ALA A 17 7.40 -5.09 3.08
CA ALA A 17 8.21 -6.03 3.84
C ALA A 17 7.36 -7.23 4.21
N PHE A 18 7.89 -8.42 4.05
CA PHE A 18 7.15 -9.64 4.34
C PHE A 18 8.11 -10.78 4.64
N GLN A 19 7.60 -11.83 5.26
CA GLN A 19 8.38 -13.04 5.48
C GLN A 19 8.06 -13.99 4.35
N ASP A 20 9.10 -14.53 3.73
CA ASP A 20 8.88 -15.51 2.67
C ASP A 20 8.63 -16.88 3.30
N ARG A 21 8.47 -17.90 2.45
CA ARG A 21 8.12 -19.23 2.95
C ARG A 21 9.20 -19.86 3.77
N THR A 22 10.42 -19.38 3.69
CA THR A 22 11.49 -19.92 4.48
C THR A 22 11.66 -19.15 5.79
N GLY A 23 10.80 -18.16 6.05
CA GLY A 23 10.87 -17.39 7.27
C GLY A 23 11.82 -16.21 7.21
N ILE A 24 12.39 -15.95 6.04
CA ILE A 24 13.31 -14.83 5.91
C ILE A 24 12.54 -13.59 5.54
N THR A 25 12.84 -12.49 6.21
CA THR A 25 12.19 -11.22 5.92
C THR A 25 12.79 -10.64 4.65
N ARG A 26 11.92 -10.29 3.72
CA ARG A 26 12.31 -9.67 2.46
C ARG A 26 11.61 -8.34 2.34
N GLN A 27 12.21 -7.47 1.55
CA GLN A 27 11.63 -6.17 1.30
C GLN A 27 11.70 -5.92 -0.19
N ILE A 28 10.59 -5.55 -0.78
CA ILE A 28 10.56 -5.23 -2.21
C ILE A 28 9.94 -3.85 -2.37
N SER A 29 10.18 -3.25 -3.52
CA SER A 29 9.58 -1.98 -3.87
C SER A 29 8.41 -2.20 -4.80
N GLY A 30 7.43 -1.35 -4.72
CA GLY A 30 6.33 -1.35 -5.63
C GLY A 30 5.90 0.07 -5.92
N GLN A 31 4.93 0.21 -6.80
CA GLN A 31 4.41 1.52 -7.15
C GLN A 31 2.95 1.53 -6.73
N CYS A 32 2.60 2.43 -5.83
CA CYS A 32 1.21 2.54 -5.38
C CYS A 32 0.44 3.37 -6.39
N THR A 33 -0.67 2.83 -6.88
CA THR A 33 -1.45 3.50 -7.91
C THR A 33 -2.84 3.91 -7.45
N ASP A 34 -3.31 3.31 -6.37
CA ASP A 34 -4.59 3.67 -5.79
C ASP A 34 -4.49 3.58 -4.29
N LEU A 35 -5.14 4.48 -3.60
CA LEU A 35 -5.08 4.50 -2.14
C LEU A 35 -6.41 4.94 -1.56
N SER A 36 -6.84 4.26 -0.52
CA SER A 36 -7.99 4.68 0.26
C SER A 36 -7.65 4.43 1.73
N SER A 37 -8.54 4.75 2.65
CA SER A 37 -8.26 4.49 4.04
C SER A 37 -8.32 3.00 4.36
N PHE A 38 -8.89 2.18 3.48
CA PHE A 38 -9.01 0.75 3.72
C PHE A 38 -8.00 -0.10 3.00
N GLY A 39 -7.38 0.39 1.98
CA GLY A 39 -6.44 -0.41 1.23
C GLY A 39 -5.74 0.33 0.11
N ALA A 40 -5.00 -0.40 -0.67
CA ALA A 40 -4.21 0.18 -1.74
C ALA A 40 -4.06 -0.82 -2.88
N GLN A 41 -3.77 -0.31 -4.07
CA GLN A 41 -3.40 -1.14 -5.19
C GLN A 41 -1.97 -0.77 -5.55
N VAL A 42 -1.12 -1.75 -5.68
CA VAL A 42 0.27 -1.52 -6.00
C VAL A 42 0.69 -2.41 -7.17
N GLU A 43 1.72 -1.98 -7.87
CA GLU A 43 2.31 -2.79 -8.91
C GLU A 43 3.67 -3.25 -8.44
N THR A 44 3.97 -4.51 -8.61
CA THR A 44 5.25 -5.08 -8.18
C THR A 44 5.83 -5.91 -9.32
N LYS A 45 7.11 -6.21 -9.21
CA LYS A 45 7.77 -7.04 -10.22
C LYS A 45 7.69 -8.52 -9.90
N GLU A 46 7.35 -8.85 -8.67
CA GLU A 46 7.21 -10.26 -8.32
C GLU A 46 5.88 -10.48 -7.62
N PRO A 47 5.34 -11.67 -7.68
CA PRO A 47 4.04 -11.93 -7.08
C PRO A 47 4.14 -12.01 -5.57
N LEU A 48 3.02 -11.73 -4.92
CA LEU A 48 2.92 -11.85 -3.47
C LEU A 48 1.84 -12.87 -3.15
N ASP A 49 2.02 -13.58 -2.05
CA ASP A 49 1.10 -14.65 -1.68
C ASP A 49 -0.21 -14.11 -1.16
N LEU A 50 -1.29 -14.69 -1.65
CA LEU A 50 -2.62 -14.29 -1.21
C LEU A 50 -2.77 -14.50 0.28
N ARG A 51 -3.45 -13.59 0.90
CA ARG A 51 -3.74 -13.64 2.32
C ARG A 51 -2.55 -13.53 3.25
N SER A 52 -1.38 -13.34 2.71
CA SER A 52 -0.23 -13.11 3.57
C SER A 52 -0.28 -11.69 4.10
N THR A 53 0.39 -11.45 5.20
CA THR A 53 0.44 -10.14 5.81
C THR A 53 1.77 -9.48 5.48
N VAL A 54 1.69 -8.23 5.10
CA VAL A 54 2.88 -7.46 4.75
C VAL A 54 2.88 -6.17 5.54
N MET A 55 4.05 -5.54 5.65
CA MET A 55 4.16 -4.25 6.29
C MET A 55 4.53 -3.23 5.22
N LEU A 56 3.82 -2.11 5.23
CA LEU A 56 3.99 -1.11 4.19
C LEU A 56 4.59 0.17 4.73
N SER A 57 5.41 0.80 3.91
CA SER A 57 5.95 2.12 4.24
C SER A 57 6.26 2.87 2.97
N SER A 58 6.34 4.18 3.06
CA SER A 58 6.69 5.02 1.93
C SER A 58 7.34 6.29 2.45
N LYS A 59 7.94 7.04 1.56
CA LYS A 59 8.51 8.29 1.95
C LYS A 59 7.40 9.29 2.23
N GLU A 60 6.32 9.22 1.46
CA GLU A 60 5.23 10.18 1.57
C GLU A 60 4.44 10.03 2.84
N TYR A 61 4.17 8.79 3.25
CA TYR A 61 3.32 8.55 4.38
C TYR A 61 4.01 7.89 5.57
N GLY A 62 5.29 7.58 5.42
CA GLY A 62 6.02 6.89 6.47
C GLY A 62 5.51 5.47 6.63
N ARG A 63 5.41 5.02 7.86
CA ARG A 63 4.93 3.66 8.12
C ARG A 63 3.42 3.63 7.92
N MET A 64 2.98 2.79 7.05
CA MET A 64 1.57 2.70 6.71
C MET A 64 0.88 1.52 7.39
N GLY A 65 1.62 0.67 8.08
CA GLY A 65 1.04 -0.40 8.86
C GLY A 65 0.99 -1.72 8.12
N HIS A 66 0.26 -2.66 8.67
CA HIS A 66 0.15 -3.99 8.10
C HIS A 66 -1.04 -4.07 7.16
N ALA A 67 -0.91 -4.95 6.18
CA ALA A 67 -1.99 -5.17 5.23
C ALA A 67 -1.97 -6.64 4.81
N SER A 68 -3.09 -7.12 4.33
CA SER A 68 -3.15 -8.47 3.78
C SER A 68 -3.30 -8.39 2.28
N ILE A 69 -2.76 -9.36 1.59
CA ILE A 69 -2.82 -9.45 0.14
C ILE A 69 -4.18 -10.02 -0.24
N ARG A 70 -4.98 -9.23 -0.93
CA ARG A 70 -6.33 -9.65 -1.30
C ARG A 70 -6.38 -10.26 -2.69
N TYR A 71 -5.57 -9.75 -3.60
CA TYR A 71 -5.47 -10.35 -4.93
C TYR A 71 -4.11 -10.02 -5.51
N CYS A 72 -3.70 -10.82 -6.47
CA CYS A 72 -2.44 -10.62 -7.14
C CYS A 72 -2.64 -11.12 -8.56
N ARG A 73 -2.59 -10.22 -9.54
CA ARG A 73 -2.80 -10.59 -10.92
C ARG A 73 -1.62 -10.20 -11.76
N ARG A 74 -1.23 -11.06 -12.66
CA ARG A 74 -0.15 -10.73 -13.56
C ARG A 74 -0.68 -9.85 -14.68
N THR A 75 0.03 -8.79 -15.01
CA THR A 75 -0.32 -7.91 -16.09
C THR A 75 0.97 -7.59 -16.84
N GLY A 76 1.19 -8.26 -17.95
CA GLY A 76 2.45 -8.09 -18.67
C GLY A 76 3.63 -8.58 -17.84
N MET A 77 4.58 -7.68 -17.61
CA MET A 77 5.78 -8.02 -16.85
C MET A 77 5.65 -7.67 -15.39
N LYS A 78 4.48 -7.27 -14.95
CA LYS A 78 4.27 -6.83 -13.59
C LYS A 78 3.11 -7.56 -12.96
N TYR A 79 2.93 -7.35 -11.67
CA TYR A 79 1.80 -7.88 -10.94
C TYR A 79 1.04 -6.73 -10.32
N VAL A 80 -0.27 -6.78 -10.39
CA VAL A 80 -1.14 -5.80 -9.77
C VAL A 80 -1.64 -6.45 -8.50
N VAL A 81 -1.35 -5.84 -7.37
CA VAL A 81 -1.61 -6.42 -6.06
C VAL A 81 -2.58 -5.54 -5.30
N GLY A 82 -3.63 -6.14 -4.80
CA GLY A 82 -4.59 -5.42 -3.97
C GLY A 82 -4.32 -5.72 -2.51
N LEU A 83 -4.26 -4.66 -1.70
CA LEU A 83 -3.94 -4.76 -0.29
C LEU A 83 -5.08 -4.22 0.54
N GLN A 84 -5.36 -4.88 1.64
CA GLN A 84 -6.35 -4.37 2.58
C GLN A 84 -5.64 -4.09 3.89
N PHE A 85 -5.75 -2.86 4.40
CA PHE A 85 -5.07 -2.50 5.64
C PHE A 85 -5.70 -3.19 6.82
N SER A 86 -4.87 -3.63 7.77
CA SER A 86 -5.37 -4.28 8.97
C SER A 86 -6.05 -3.26 9.87
N VAL A 87 -5.52 -2.04 9.86
CA VAL A 87 -6.12 -0.95 10.61
C VAL A 87 -6.34 0.18 9.61
N GLN A 88 -7.50 0.76 9.63
CA GLN A 88 -7.83 1.81 8.69
C GLN A 88 -6.78 2.91 8.73
N LEU A 89 -6.29 3.26 7.54
CA LEU A 89 -5.29 4.29 7.46
C LEU A 89 -5.94 5.65 7.59
N ARG A 90 -5.36 6.52 8.39
CA ARG A 90 -5.91 7.81 8.52
C ARG A 90 -5.46 8.70 7.42
N LEU A 91 -6.26 8.88 6.41
CA LEU A 91 -5.95 9.74 5.30
C LEU A 91 -6.50 11.14 5.48
N ALA A 92 -7.33 11.31 6.49
CA ALA A 92 -7.99 12.56 6.63
C ALA A 92 -7.02 13.69 6.61
N GLY A 93 -6.03 13.62 7.38
CA GLY A 93 -5.09 14.65 7.39
C GLY A 93 -4.27 14.67 6.16
N ALA A 94 -3.77 13.58 5.80
CA ALA A 94 -2.88 13.50 4.70
C ALA A 94 -3.56 13.77 3.40
N ALA A 95 -4.59 13.14 3.18
CA ALA A 95 -5.22 13.25 1.94
C ALA A 95 -5.83 14.56 1.75
N ARG A 96 -6.09 15.22 2.79
CA ARG A 96 -6.68 16.36 2.56
C ARG A 96 -5.66 17.23 2.31
N GLY A 97 -5.18 17.12 1.91
CA GLY A 97 -4.37 17.80 1.62
C GLY A 97 -3.25 17.71 1.80
N GLU A 98 -3.00 17.69 2.22
CA GLU A 98 -2.02 17.59 2.38
C GLU A 98 -1.45 16.62 2.28
N MET A 99 -1.81 16.09 2.00
CA MET A 99 -1.39 15.05 1.95
C MET A 99 -0.36 15.13 1.49
N LEU A 100 -0.54 15.48 1.81
CA LEU A 100 0.09 15.38 1.72
C LEU A 100 1.00 16.07 1.57
N LYS A 101 1.34 16.65 1.88
CA LYS A 101 2.22 17.16 1.93
C LYS A 101 2.76 17.04 2.75
N ALA A 102 2.73 16.87 3.12
CA ALA A 102 3.16 16.62 3.77
C ALA A 102 3.55 16.11 4.24
N ALA A 103 3.41 15.91 4.25
CA ALA A 103 3.73 15.36 4.70
C ALA A 103 4.55 15.42 4.94
N THR A 104 4.76 15.92 4.85
CA THR A 104 5.37 15.91 5.11
C THR A 104 5.75 16.07 5.75
N GLY A 105 5.88 16.38 5.89
CA GLY A 105 6.15 16.42 6.71
C GLY A 105 5.98 16.54 7.38
N GLN A 106 5.66 16.81 7.46
CA GLN A 106 5.38 16.89 8.09
C GLN A 106 5.22 16.72 8.71
N SER A 107 5.22 16.82 8.81
CA SER A 107 5.00 16.57 9.36
C SER A 107 4.97 16.60 9.84
N LYS A 108 4.98 16.87 9.96
CA LYS A 108 4.93 16.85 10.35
C LYS A 108 4.99 16.93 10.63
#